data_e0f3e239882224219d9d54cdb9504f84
#
_entry.id   e0f3e239882224219d9d54cdb9504f84
#
_cell.length_a   1.000
_cell.length_b   1.000
_cell.length_c   1.000
_cell.angle_alpha   90.00
_cell.angle_beta   90.00
_cell.angle_gamma   90.00
#
_symmetry.space_group_name_H-M   'P 1'
#
loop_
_entity.id
_entity.type
_entity.pdbx_description
1 polymer ?
#
loop_
_entity_poly.entity_id
_entity_poly.type
_entity_poly.pdbx_seq_one_letter_code
_entity_poly.pdbx_strand_id
1 'polypeptide(L)'
;MKTTKILTVLTAFLLIFSLAACGTSKDNRKNDGKKKGEIAALMAMEPGTKDEATELHQKLMEQENAILSENSALWEKVFLSANKGMAMIEDGGNYGDFLLKTIDGAKDQFKADELKLLNEGAEQIREIEGKLTVLEQKFPGCGKKPSDGDMSVPAENGKPTEKGDLMKFPAFDGKDLDGNEVKSSTLFAGNTVTVVNFWFTTCSPCVGELADLEALNKQLAEKGGAVVGINSFTLDGDKTAISDAKDILTKKGVSYKNIWFDSKSEAGKFTSGLYSYPTTYVVDKNGNIVGEPIVGAITAKKQAETLQKLIDQAIANSKG
;
A
#
# COMPACT_ATOMS: atom_id res chain seq x y z
N MET A 1 -19.34 -48.79 -22.56
CA MET A 1 -19.34 -48.54 -21.11
C MET A 1 -17.92 -48.68 -20.57
N LYS A 2 -17.22 -47.59 -20.35
CA LYS A 2 -15.99 -47.52 -19.54
C LYS A 2 -16.05 -46.21 -18.77
N THR A 3 -16.35 -46.33 -17.49
CA THR A 3 -16.42 -45.25 -16.52
C THR A 3 -15.01 -44.87 -16.09
N THR A 4 -14.57 -43.68 -16.43
CA THR A 4 -13.31 -43.09 -15.94
C THR A 4 -13.60 -42.38 -14.62
N LYS A 5 -13.04 -42.88 -13.53
CA LYS A 5 -13.13 -42.28 -12.19
C LYS A 5 -12.23 -41.04 -12.16
N ILE A 6 -12.84 -39.87 -11.98
CA ILE A 6 -12.14 -38.63 -11.66
C ILE A 6 -11.77 -38.71 -10.18
N LEU A 7 -10.47 -38.76 -9.90
CA LEU A 7 -9.92 -38.74 -8.55
C LEU A 7 -9.80 -37.28 -8.13
N THR A 8 -10.76 -36.82 -7.34
CA THR A 8 -10.73 -35.51 -6.70
C THR A 8 -9.75 -35.57 -5.52
N VAL A 9 -8.58 -34.95 -5.67
CA VAL A 9 -7.66 -34.78 -4.55
C VAL A 9 -8.10 -33.51 -3.80
N LEU A 10 -8.84 -33.74 -2.73
CA LEU A 10 -9.22 -32.73 -1.75
C LEU A 10 -8.04 -32.58 -0.76
N THR A 11 -7.15 -31.63 -0.99
CA THR A 11 -6.15 -31.27 0.01
C THR A 11 -6.79 -30.30 1.00
N ALA A 12 -7.13 -30.81 2.17
CA ALA A 12 -7.58 -30.04 3.30
C ALA A 12 -6.42 -29.16 3.83
N PHE A 13 -6.53 -27.84 3.67
CA PHE A 13 -5.66 -26.89 4.34
C PHE A 13 -6.12 -26.73 5.79
N LEU A 14 -5.36 -27.31 6.71
CA LEU A 14 -5.50 -27.09 8.15
C LEU A 14 -4.96 -25.69 8.48
N LEU A 15 -5.87 -24.77 8.77
CA LEU A 15 -5.59 -23.51 9.45
C LEU A 15 -5.19 -23.81 10.90
N ILE A 16 -3.91 -23.70 11.21
CA ILE A 16 -3.43 -23.66 12.60
C ILE A 16 -3.33 -22.20 13.02
N PHE A 17 -4.39 -21.68 13.62
CA PHE A 17 -4.31 -20.48 14.45
C PHE A 17 -3.74 -20.87 15.82
N SER A 18 -2.50 -20.55 16.07
CA SER A 18 -1.95 -20.58 17.44
C SER A 18 -1.83 -19.17 17.96
N LEU A 19 -2.74 -18.81 18.87
CA LEU A 19 -2.53 -17.70 19.80
C LEU A 19 -1.24 -17.96 20.60
N ALA A 20 -0.30 -17.05 20.56
CA ALA A 20 0.80 -17.00 21.51
C ALA A 20 0.77 -15.67 22.25
N ALA A 21 0.54 -15.80 23.56
CA ALA A 21 0.60 -14.74 24.53
C ALA A 21 2.03 -14.26 24.78
N CYS A 22 2.14 -13.02 25.28
CA CYS A 22 3.36 -12.34 25.75
C CYS A 22 4.40 -13.21 26.42
N GLY A 23 5.68 -13.01 26.06
CA GLY A 23 6.84 -13.54 26.78
C GLY A 23 8.14 -12.98 26.22
N THR A 24 8.84 -12.24 27.05
CA THR A 24 10.11 -11.53 26.86
C THR A 24 11.24 -12.34 26.22
N SER A 25 11.91 -11.72 25.24
CA SER A 25 13.35 -11.85 24.88
C SER A 25 14.01 -13.22 25.00
N LYS A 26 13.79 -14.13 24.01
CA LYS A 26 14.73 -15.20 23.61
C LYS A 26 14.32 -15.98 22.34
N ASP A 27 13.28 -15.57 21.62
CA ASP A 27 12.66 -16.39 20.55
C ASP A 27 12.87 -15.88 19.10
N ASN A 28 13.67 -14.82 18.87
CA ASN A 28 13.85 -14.29 17.52
C ASN A 28 14.41 -15.31 16.50
N ARG A 29 15.33 -16.19 16.91
CA ARG A 29 15.94 -17.16 15.97
C ARG A 29 14.99 -18.25 15.44
N LYS A 30 13.95 -18.61 16.19
CA LYS A 30 12.95 -19.60 15.73
C LYS A 30 11.93 -18.99 14.75
N ASN A 31 11.65 -17.69 14.87
CA ASN A 31 10.72 -16.98 14.02
C ASN A 31 11.32 -16.70 12.64
N ASP A 32 12.61 -16.32 12.57
CA ASP A 32 13.34 -16.08 11.31
C ASP A 32 13.40 -17.33 10.43
N GLY A 33 13.64 -18.50 11.01
CA GLY A 33 13.68 -19.76 10.26
C GLY A 33 12.33 -20.15 9.67
N LYS A 34 11.22 -19.84 10.34
CA LYS A 34 9.85 -20.11 9.86
C LYS A 34 9.48 -19.18 8.71
N LYS A 35 9.79 -17.89 8.81
CA LYS A 35 9.53 -16.89 7.77
C LYS A 35 10.34 -17.15 6.50
N LYS A 36 11.65 -17.43 6.62
CA LYS A 36 12.48 -17.81 5.46
C LYS A 36 11.94 -19.06 4.76
N GLY A 37 11.41 -20.03 5.50
CA GLY A 37 10.74 -21.21 4.93
C GLY A 37 9.44 -20.87 4.21
N GLU A 38 8.66 -19.92 4.71
CA GLU A 38 7.41 -19.48 4.09
C GLU A 38 7.67 -18.72 2.78
N ILE A 39 8.61 -17.79 2.77
CA ILE A 39 9.03 -17.09 1.54
C ILE A 39 9.55 -18.10 0.51
N ALA A 40 10.42 -19.03 0.93
CA ALA A 40 10.96 -20.05 0.01
C ALA A 40 9.85 -20.93 -0.59
N ALA A 41 8.81 -21.26 0.19
CA ALA A 41 7.66 -22.00 -0.31
C ALA A 41 6.87 -21.21 -1.35
N LEU A 42 6.61 -19.92 -1.12
CA LEU A 42 5.94 -19.03 -2.08
C LEU A 42 6.76 -18.87 -3.37
N MET A 43 8.08 -18.67 -3.23
CA MET A 43 8.99 -18.55 -4.37
C MET A 43 9.03 -19.80 -5.25
N ALA A 44 8.84 -20.98 -4.68
CA ALA A 44 8.81 -22.26 -5.40
C ALA A 44 7.46 -22.54 -6.10
N MET A 45 6.41 -21.76 -5.84
CA MET A 45 5.11 -21.95 -6.46
C MET A 45 5.12 -21.57 -7.94
N GLU A 46 4.51 -22.42 -8.77
CA GLU A 46 4.34 -22.18 -10.20
C GLU A 46 2.85 -22.20 -10.54
N PRO A 47 2.19 -21.02 -10.60
CA PRO A 47 0.77 -20.96 -10.90
C PRO A 47 0.48 -21.41 -12.34
N GLY A 48 -0.62 -22.11 -12.51
CA GLY A 48 -1.13 -22.56 -13.81
C GLY A 48 -2.18 -21.63 -14.40
N THR A 49 -2.79 -20.78 -13.58
CA THR A 49 -3.87 -19.87 -13.97
C THR A 49 -3.56 -18.44 -13.51
N LYS A 50 -4.27 -17.46 -14.11
CA LYS A 50 -4.16 -16.05 -13.71
C LYS A 50 -4.62 -15.83 -12.26
N ASP A 51 -5.67 -16.51 -11.82
CA ASP A 51 -6.21 -16.36 -10.45
C ASP A 51 -5.19 -16.87 -9.42
N GLU A 52 -4.58 -18.04 -9.66
CA GLU A 52 -3.48 -18.55 -8.81
C GLU A 52 -2.27 -17.61 -8.82
N ALA A 53 -1.95 -16.99 -9.97
CA ALA A 53 -0.88 -16.02 -10.07
C ALA A 53 -1.21 -14.74 -9.29
N THR A 54 -2.46 -14.29 -9.31
CA THR A 54 -2.93 -13.12 -8.53
C THR A 54 -2.82 -13.39 -7.03
N GLU A 55 -3.25 -14.57 -6.58
CA GLU A 55 -3.13 -14.96 -5.17
C GLU A 55 -1.65 -15.07 -4.72
N LEU A 56 -0.79 -15.65 -5.55
CA LEU A 56 0.64 -15.73 -5.28
C LEU A 56 1.29 -14.35 -5.26
N HIS A 57 0.95 -13.49 -6.20
CA HIS A 57 1.43 -12.10 -6.26
C HIS A 57 1.09 -11.36 -4.96
N GLN A 58 -0.16 -11.44 -4.51
CA GLN A 58 -0.59 -10.81 -3.27
C GLN A 58 0.20 -11.33 -2.05
N LYS A 59 0.38 -12.63 -1.92
CA LYS A 59 1.14 -13.23 -0.82
C LYS A 59 2.61 -12.80 -0.83
N LEU A 60 3.23 -12.67 -1.99
CA LEU A 60 4.60 -12.17 -2.12
C LEU A 60 4.72 -10.72 -1.70
N MET A 61 3.78 -9.86 -2.10
CA MET A 61 3.71 -8.46 -1.64
C MET A 61 3.51 -8.35 -0.12
N GLU A 62 2.70 -9.24 0.48
CA GLU A 62 2.52 -9.31 1.93
C GLU A 62 3.84 -9.66 2.65
N GLN A 63 4.66 -10.55 2.07
CA GLN A 63 5.98 -10.89 2.63
C GLN A 63 6.96 -9.71 2.53
N GLU A 64 6.97 -8.99 1.41
CA GLU A 64 7.78 -7.79 1.25
C GLU A 64 7.43 -6.74 2.30
N ASN A 65 6.15 -6.44 2.47
CA ASN A 65 5.68 -5.53 3.51
C ASN A 65 6.05 -6.01 4.92
N ALA A 66 6.01 -7.32 5.18
CA ALA A 66 6.41 -7.89 6.46
C ALA A 66 7.91 -7.73 6.73
N ILE A 67 8.78 -7.86 5.72
CA ILE A 67 10.22 -7.62 5.82
C ILE A 67 10.50 -6.16 6.21
N LEU A 68 9.85 -5.21 5.55
CA LEU A 68 10.00 -3.78 5.82
C LEU A 68 9.48 -3.40 7.20
N SER A 69 8.38 -4.02 7.65
CA SER A 69 7.75 -3.73 8.94
C SER A 69 8.56 -4.23 10.13
N GLU A 70 9.24 -5.38 10.00
CA GLU A 70 9.91 -6.06 11.12
C GLU A 70 11.07 -5.24 11.72
N ASN A 71 11.74 -4.42 10.90
CA ASN A 71 12.83 -3.53 11.32
C ASN A 71 12.55 -2.09 10.87
N SER A 72 11.31 -1.62 11.04
CA SER A 72 10.83 -0.34 10.52
C SER A 72 11.75 0.85 10.85
N ALA A 73 12.26 0.94 12.08
CA ALA A 73 13.17 2.00 12.50
C ALA A 73 14.53 1.98 11.75
N LEU A 74 15.02 0.80 11.33
CA LEU A 74 16.22 0.70 10.50
C LEU A 74 15.92 1.11 9.06
N TRP A 75 14.81 0.63 8.50
CA TRP A 75 14.38 1.02 7.16
C TRP A 75 14.10 2.52 7.06
N GLU A 76 13.51 3.12 8.10
CA GLU A 76 13.32 4.58 8.16
C GLU A 76 14.64 5.32 7.98
N LYS A 77 15.71 4.90 8.69
CA LYS A 77 17.04 5.52 8.52
C LYS A 77 17.58 5.37 7.09
N VAL A 78 17.38 4.20 6.45
CA VAL A 78 17.75 3.98 5.04
C VAL A 78 17.03 4.98 4.15
N PHE A 79 15.71 5.12 4.29
CA PHE A 79 14.90 6.01 3.45
C PHE A 79 15.17 7.49 3.69
N LEU A 80 15.44 7.88 4.94
CA LEU A 80 15.82 9.26 5.26
C LEU A 80 17.20 9.63 4.71
N SER A 81 18.09 8.63 4.52
CA SER A 81 19.42 8.83 3.94
C SER A 81 19.42 8.84 2.42
N ALA A 82 18.35 8.35 1.78
CA ALA A 82 18.21 8.42 0.33
C ALA A 82 18.26 9.88 -0.13
N ASN A 83 19.25 10.21 -0.93
CA ASN A 83 19.43 11.56 -1.47
C ASN A 83 18.24 11.93 -2.37
N LYS A 84 17.77 13.16 -2.28
CA LYS A 84 16.70 13.74 -3.13
C LYS A 84 16.99 13.66 -4.66
N GLY A 85 18.17 13.25 -5.06
CA GLY A 85 18.60 13.08 -6.46
C GLY A 85 18.89 11.64 -6.85
N MET A 86 18.65 10.65 -5.97
CA MET A 86 18.67 9.26 -6.41
C MET A 86 17.44 9.04 -7.28
N ALA A 87 17.68 8.71 -8.54
CA ALA A 87 16.59 8.35 -9.45
C ALA A 87 15.70 7.33 -8.75
N MET A 88 14.43 7.67 -8.62
CA MET A 88 13.38 6.71 -8.30
C MET A 88 13.55 5.50 -9.20
N ILE A 89 13.09 4.34 -8.76
CA ILE A 89 13.15 3.11 -9.54
C ILE A 89 12.72 3.45 -10.98
N GLU A 90 13.65 3.33 -11.94
CA GLU A 90 13.30 3.50 -13.35
C GLU A 90 12.19 2.49 -13.68
N ASP A 91 11.28 2.84 -14.59
CA ASP A 91 10.21 1.95 -15.03
C ASP A 91 10.80 0.55 -15.34
N GLY A 92 10.41 -0.46 -14.57
CA GLY A 92 10.93 -1.83 -14.65
C GLY A 92 12.16 -2.13 -13.77
N GLY A 93 12.61 -1.20 -12.93
CA GLY A 93 13.68 -1.44 -11.96
C GLY A 93 13.22 -2.31 -10.79
N ASN A 94 14.13 -3.12 -10.24
CA ASN A 94 13.87 -3.97 -9.09
C ASN A 94 13.99 -3.16 -7.79
N TYR A 95 12.95 -3.20 -6.94
CA TYR A 95 12.93 -2.43 -5.70
C TYR A 95 14.03 -2.86 -4.70
N GLY A 96 14.34 -4.15 -4.63
CA GLY A 96 15.43 -4.64 -3.80
C GLY A 96 16.81 -4.12 -4.23
N ASP A 97 17.06 -3.97 -5.54
CA ASP A 97 18.29 -3.35 -6.03
C ASP A 97 18.39 -1.88 -5.61
N PHE A 98 17.27 -1.15 -5.65
CA PHE A 98 17.21 0.22 -5.13
C PHE A 98 17.53 0.26 -3.62
N LEU A 99 16.95 -0.65 -2.82
CA LEU A 99 17.22 -0.73 -1.37
C LEU A 99 18.69 -1.03 -1.10
N LEU A 100 19.30 -2.01 -1.77
CA LEU A 100 20.71 -2.37 -1.62
C LEU A 100 21.64 -1.19 -1.93
N LYS A 101 21.37 -0.48 -3.02
CA LYS A 101 22.12 0.72 -3.38
C LYS A 101 21.98 1.85 -2.34
N THR A 102 20.79 2.02 -1.80
CA THR A 102 20.52 3.04 -0.77
C THR A 102 21.23 2.69 0.53
N ILE A 103 21.20 1.41 0.95
CA ILE A 103 21.92 0.91 2.13
C ILE A 103 23.42 1.13 1.99
N ASP A 104 24.01 0.77 0.84
CA ASP A 104 25.45 0.97 0.58
C ASP A 104 25.84 2.46 0.64
N GLY A 105 25.02 3.33 0.07
CA GLY A 105 25.21 4.78 0.14
C GLY A 105 25.12 5.39 1.54
N ALA A 106 24.45 4.70 2.48
CA ALA A 106 24.25 5.14 3.85
C ALA A 106 24.98 4.29 4.90
N LYS A 107 25.83 3.36 4.49
CA LYS A 107 26.43 2.31 5.34
C LYS A 107 27.14 2.83 6.58
N ASP A 108 27.75 4.01 6.50
CA ASP A 108 28.47 4.62 7.64
C ASP A 108 27.52 5.07 8.78
N GLN A 109 26.21 5.06 8.56
CA GLN A 109 25.19 5.43 9.54
C GLN A 109 24.68 4.21 10.35
N PHE A 110 25.12 3.00 10.01
CA PHE A 110 24.63 1.76 10.58
C PHE A 110 25.76 0.96 11.22
N LYS A 111 25.40 0.17 12.25
CA LYS A 111 26.30 -0.84 12.83
C LYS A 111 26.36 -2.08 11.92
N ALA A 112 27.37 -2.91 12.12
CA ALA A 112 27.59 -4.10 11.30
C ALA A 112 26.42 -5.12 11.36
N ASP A 113 25.80 -5.29 12.51
CA ASP A 113 24.63 -6.13 12.70
C ASP A 113 23.36 -5.55 12.05
N GLU A 114 23.18 -4.23 12.12
CA GLU A 114 22.11 -3.51 11.45
C GLU A 114 22.24 -3.62 9.92
N LEU A 115 23.46 -3.41 9.38
CA LEU A 115 23.74 -3.58 7.95
C LEU A 115 23.46 -5.00 7.48
N LYS A 116 23.79 -5.99 8.27
CA LYS A 116 23.51 -7.39 7.95
C LYS A 116 22.00 -7.62 7.80
N LEU A 117 21.19 -7.16 8.76
CA LEU A 117 19.73 -7.29 8.73
C LEU A 117 19.12 -6.57 7.52
N LEU A 118 19.56 -5.33 7.26
CA LEU A 118 19.09 -4.54 6.13
C LEU A 118 19.43 -5.19 4.78
N ASN A 119 20.67 -5.64 4.60
CA ASN A 119 21.07 -6.32 3.36
C ASN A 119 20.33 -7.65 3.17
N GLU A 120 20.17 -8.47 4.22
CA GLU A 120 19.39 -9.71 4.13
C GLU A 120 17.93 -9.42 3.73
N GLY A 121 17.30 -8.40 4.31
CA GLY A 121 15.94 -7.99 3.95
C GLY A 121 15.83 -7.47 2.52
N ALA A 122 16.77 -6.61 2.09
CA ALA A 122 16.79 -6.07 0.73
C ALA A 122 17.02 -7.16 -0.33
N GLU A 123 17.87 -8.15 -0.04
CA GLU A 123 18.07 -9.31 -0.92
C GLU A 123 16.79 -10.15 -1.06
N GLN A 124 16.07 -10.40 0.05
CA GLN A 124 14.80 -11.12 -0.01
C GLN A 124 13.77 -10.34 -0.83
N ILE A 125 13.67 -9.02 -0.66
CA ILE A 125 12.80 -8.17 -1.47
C ILE A 125 13.20 -8.25 -2.94
N ARG A 126 14.49 -8.22 -3.27
CA ARG A 126 14.98 -8.35 -4.63
C ARG A 126 14.54 -9.66 -5.29
N GLU A 127 14.62 -10.78 -4.56
CA GLU A 127 14.16 -12.07 -5.04
C GLU A 127 12.64 -12.09 -5.26
N ILE A 128 11.86 -11.53 -4.31
CA ILE A 128 10.41 -11.40 -4.42
C ILE A 128 10.04 -10.58 -5.67
N GLU A 129 10.61 -9.41 -5.85
CA GLU A 129 10.41 -8.54 -7.01
C GLU A 129 10.74 -9.23 -8.34
N GLY A 130 11.83 -10.02 -8.37
CA GLY A 130 12.15 -10.85 -9.52
C GLY A 130 11.05 -11.87 -9.85
N LYS A 131 10.46 -12.51 -8.83
CA LYS A 131 9.34 -13.44 -9.02
C LYS A 131 8.07 -12.73 -9.45
N LEU A 132 7.76 -11.56 -8.87
CA LEU A 132 6.61 -10.72 -9.24
C LEU A 132 6.70 -10.32 -10.72
N THR A 133 7.87 -9.87 -11.17
CA THR A 133 8.12 -9.54 -12.58
C THR A 133 7.84 -10.72 -13.51
N VAL A 134 8.30 -11.93 -13.16
CA VAL A 134 8.05 -13.15 -13.95
C VAL A 134 6.56 -13.49 -13.97
N LEU A 135 5.86 -13.34 -12.83
CA LEU A 135 4.42 -13.59 -12.74
C LEU A 135 3.65 -12.62 -13.64
N GLU A 136 3.97 -11.34 -13.60
CA GLU A 136 3.31 -10.31 -14.42
C GLU A 136 3.55 -10.49 -15.92
N GLN A 137 4.75 -10.94 -16.30
CA GLN A 137 5.06 -11.28 -17.71
C GLN A 137 4.28 -12.50 -18.17
N LYS A 138 4.19 -13.55 -17.34
CA LYS A 138 3.51 -14.80 -17.69
C LYS A 138 1.98 -14.68 -17.62
N PHE A 139 1.48 -13.88 -16.71
CA PHE A 139 0.05 -13.64 -16.46
C PHE A 139 -0.25 -12.13 -16.42
N PRO A 140 -0.30 -11.45 -17.56
CA PRO A 140 -0.50 -10.00 -17.61
C PRO A 140 -1.71 -9.55 -16.78
N GLY A 141 -1.45 -8.61 -15.85
CA GLY A 141 -2.44 -8.09 -14.93
C GLY A 141 -2.76 -8.97 -13.71
N CYS A 142 -1.93 -9.98 -13.37
CA CYS A 142 -2.08 -10.70 -12.10
C CYS A 142 -1.76 -9.81 -10.89
N GLY A 143 -0.92 -8.78 -11.04
CA GLY A 143 -0.70 -7.74 -10.04
C GLY A 143 -1.82 -6.70 -9.97
N LYS A 144 -2.80 -6.76 -10.87
CA LYS A 144 -4.00 -5.92 -10.80
C LYS A 144 -5.09 -6.69 -10.06
N LYS A 145 -5.78 -6.05 -9.10
CA LYS A 145 -7.02 -6.63 -8.57
C LYS A 145 -7.96 -6.97 -9.71
N PRO A 146 -8.78 -8.04 -9.57
CA PRO A 146 -9.89 -8.30 -10.47
C PRO A 146 -10.94 -7.18 -10.28
N SER A 147 -10.71 -6.01 -10.85
CA SER A 147 -11.60 -4.86 -10.83
C SER A 147 -12.00 -4.38 -12.22
N ASP A 148 -11.63 -5.15 -13.27
CA ASP A 148 -12.12 -4.87 -14.61
C ASP A 148 -13.29 -5.79 -14.97
N GLY A 149 -14.33 -5.86 -14.13
CA GLY A 149 -15.59 -6.42 -14.58
C GLY A 149 -16.42 -7.25 -13.61
N ASP A 150 -15.97 -7.58 -12.40
CA ASP A 150 -16.83 -8.35 -11.48
C ASP A 150 -16.51 -8.12 -10.00
N MET A 151 -16.72 -6.89 -9.53
CA MET A 151 -16.97 -6.63 -8.12
C MET A 151 -18.47 -6.55 -7.93
N SER A 152 -19.13 -7.68 -8.06
CA SER A 152 -20.39 -7.89 -7.38
C SER A 152 -20.11 -8.03 -5.89
N VAL A 153 -20.02 -6.89 -5.18
CA VAL A 153 -20.40 -6.83 -3.78
C VAL A 153 -21.80 -7.45 -3.75
N PRO A 154 -22.13 -8.33 -2.78
CA PRO A 154 -23.51 -8.77 -2.65
C PRO A 154 -24.38 -7.54 -2.41
N ALA A 155 -24.99 -7.03 -3.47
CA ALA A 155 -26.05 -6.04 -3.36
C ALA A 155 -27.28 -6.80 -2.89
N GLU A 156 -27.58 -6.71 -1.59
CA GLU A 156 -28.95 -6.88 -1.19
C GLU A 156 -29.77 -5.73 -1.77
N ASN A 157 -30.56 -6.11 -2.79
CA ASN A 157 -31.68 -5.33 -3.35
C ASN A 157 -31.42 -3.94 -3.94
N GLY A 158 -31.14 -3.93 -5.23
CA GLY A 158 -31.26 -2.73 -6.06
C GLY A 158 -31.09 -3.00 -7.55
N LYS A 159 -32.14 -2.84 -8.29
CA LYS A 159 -32.28 -2.94 -9.75
C LYS A 159 -31.19 -2.12 -10.49
N PRO A 160 -30.61 -2.60 -11.62
CA PRO A 160 -29.66 -1.79 -12.39
C PRO A 160 -30.36 -0.57 -12.96
N THR A 161 -29.85 0.61 -12.61
CA THR A 161 -30.23 1.86 -13.27
C THR A 161 -29.12 2.29 -14.23
N GLU A 162 -29.50 2.51 -15.48
CA GLU A 162 -28.67 3.02 -16.57
C GLU A 162 -28.09 4.40 -16.20
N LYS A 163 -26.79 4.46 -16.07
CA LYS A 163 -25.81 5.55 -16.11
C LYS A 163 -24.76 5.31 -15.05
N GLY A 164 -23.56 4.91 -15.47
CA GLY A 164 -22.35 4.62 -14.68
C GLY A 164 -22.40 5.04 -13.21
N ASP A 165 -22.71 4.12 -12.32
CA ASP A 165 -22.62 4.37 -10.88
C ASP A 165 -21.15 4.67 -10.53
N LEU A 166 -20.90 5.92 -10.13
CA LEU A 166 -19.60 6.36 -9.66
C LEU A 166 -19.27 5.56 -8.39
N MET A 167 -18.12 4.90 -8.39
CA MET A 167 -17.65 4.13 -7.22
C MET A 167 -17.48 5.08 -6.03
N LYS A 168 -18.11 4.74 -4.90
CA LYS A 168 -17.93 5.49 -3.65
C LYS A 168 -16.63 5.11 -2.98
N PHE A 169 -15.92 6.11 -2.45
CA PHE A 169 -14.87 5.85 -1.49
C PHE A 169 -15.50 5.24 -0.21
N PRO A 170 -14.91 4.17 0.37
CA PRO A 170 -15.49 3.53 1.55
C PRO A 170 -15.69 4.50 2.70
N ALA A 171 -16.86 4.43 3.33
CA ALA A 171 -17.17 5.27 4.49
C ALA A 171 -16.29 4.91 5.69
N PHE A 172 -15.87 5.92 6.45
CA PHE A 172 -15.13 5.73 7.69
C PHE A 172 -15.49 6.77 8.74
N ASP A 173 -15.45 6.35 9.99
CA ASP A 173 -15.30 7.16 11.18
C ASP A 173 -13.91 6.85 11.74
N GLY A 174 -13.02 7.83 11.75
CA GLY A 174 -11.62 7.68 12.11
C GLY A 174 -11.13 8.83 12.96
N LYS A 175 -9.83 8.92 13.08
CA LYS A 175 -9.13 10.01 13.77
C LYS A 175 -7.94 10.48 12.98
N ASP A 176 -7.54 11.73 13.16
CA ASP A 176 -6.22 12.17 12.72
C ASP A 176 -5.12 11.65 13.68
N LEU A 177 -3.87 11.89 13.34
CA LEU A 177 -2.75 11.42 14.17
C LEU A 177 -2.68 12.12 15.54
N ASP A 178 -3.39 13.24 15.73
CA ASP A 178 -3.51 13.95 17.01
C ASP A 178 -4.70 13.48 17.84
N GLY A 179 -5.51 12.56 17.30
CA GLY A 179 -6.66 11.95 17.97
C GLY A 179 -7.99 12.68 17.77
N ASN A 180 -8.04 13.71 16.93
CA ASN A 180 -9.27 14.42 16.58
C ASN A 180 -10.13 13.55 15.66
N GLU A 181 -11.44 13.54 15.87
CA GLU A 181 -12.38 12.76 15.06
C GLU A 181 -12.43 13.27 13.62
N VAL A 182 -12.46 12.35 12.68
CA VAL A 182 -12.57 12.60 11.23
C VAL A 182 -13.58 11.63 10.64
N LYS A 183 -14.64 12.16 10.05
CA LYS A 183 -15.67 11.37 9.36
C LYS A 183 -15.55 11.60 7.84
N SER A 184 -15.60 10.52 7.07
CA SER A 184 -15.53 10.58 5.60
C SER A 184 -16.59 11.51 5.01
N SER A 185 -17.81 11.48 5.53
CA SER A 185 -18.94 12.30 5.06
C SER A 185 -18.66 13.81 5.18
N THR A 186 -18.13 14.25 6.33
CA THR A 186 -17.80 15.66 6.55
C THR A 186 -16.50 16.07 5.86
N LEU A 187 -15.53 15.15 5.78
CA LEU A 187 -14.27 15.39 5.10
C LEU A 187 -14.49 15.67 3.61
N PHE A 188 -15.21 14.80 2.91
CA PHE A 188 -15.44 14.97 1.47
C PHE A 188 -16.39 16.11 1.18
N ALA A 189 -17.48 16.25 1.91
CA ALA A 189 -18.44 17.35 1.72
C ALA A 189 -17.83 18.73 1.98
N GLY A 190 -16.81 18.80 2.84
CA GLY A 190 -16.09 20.05 3.14
C GLY A 190 -15.08 20.47 2.08
N ASN A 191 -14.79 19.63 1.09
CA ASN A 191 -13.79 19.88 0.06
C ASN A 191 -14.40 19.79 -1.34
N THR A 192 -13.98 20.66 -2.26
CA THR A 192 -14.35 20.56 -3.70
C THR A 192 -13.74 19.30 -4.32
N VAL A 193 -12.58 18.90 -3.85
CA VAL A 193 -11.85 17.69 -4.22
C VAL A 193 -10.97 17.27 -3.05
N THR A 194 -10.87 15.97 -2.81
CA THR A 194 -9.93 15.39 -1.83
C THR A 194 -9.02 14.42 -2.55
N VAL A 195 -7.70 14.64 -2.46
CA VAL A 195 -6.69 13.68 -2.92
C VAL A 195 -6.34 12.80 -1.73
N VAL A 196 -6.64 11.51 -1.80
CA VAL A 196 -6.38 10.53 -0.75
C VAL A 196 -5.18 9.68 -1.13
N ASN A 197 -4.09 9.86 -0.40
CA ASN A 197 -2.83 9.15 -0.63
C ASN A 197 -2.62 8.06 0.41
N PHE A 198 -2.42 6.83 -0.04
CA PHE A 198 -2.10 5.68 0.80
C PHE A 198 -0.60 5.47 0.80
N TRP A 199 -0.03 5.37 1.99
CA TRP A 199 1.40 5.26 2.20
C TRP A 199 1.74 4.45 3.45
N PHE A 200 3.01 4.17 3.69
CA PHE A 200 3.52 3.67 4.97
C PHE A 200 4.95 4.16 5.23
N THR A 201 5.35 4.15 6.50
CA THR A 201 6.56 4.82 6.98
C THR A 201 7.86 4.30 6.38
N THR A 202 7.90 3.03 5.99
CA THR A 202 9.09 2.38 5.41
C THR A 202 9.05 2.29 3.87
N CYS A 203 8.01 2.85 3.23
CA CYS A 203 7.90 2.93 1.78
C CYS A 203 8.70 4.12 1.24
N SER A 204 9.86 3.86 0.65
CA SER A 204 10.75 4.91 0.11
C SER A 204 10.07 5.83 -0.90
N PRO A 205 9.41 5.33 -1.97
CA PRO A 205 8.73 6.20 -2.92
C PRO A 205 7.61 7.01 -2.28
N CYS A 206 6.89 6.42 -1.29
CA CYS A 206 5.86 7.15 -0.56
C CYS A 206 6.43 8.32 0.23
N VAL A 207 7.49 8.06 1.02
CA VAL A 207 8.16 9.10 1.81
C VAL A 207 8.83 10.14 0.90
N GLY A 208 9.26 9.72 -0.29
CA GLY A 208 9.83 10.59 -1.32
C GLY A 208 8.86 11.66 -1.80
N GLU A 209 7.60 11.32 -2.02
CA GLU A 209 6.59 12.23 -2.58
C GLU A 209 5.85 13.12 -1.57
N LEU A 210 6.05 12.92 -0.25
CA LEU A 210 5.30 13.64 0.79
C LEU A 210 5.40 15.16 0.68
N ALA A 211 6.57 15.69 0.32
CA ALA A 211 6.77 17.14 0.14
C ALA A 211 6.03 17.66 -1.11
N ASP A 212 5.93 16.86 -2.16
CA ASP A 212 5.20 17.22 -3.38
C ASP A 212 3.68 17.17 -3.13
N LEU A 213 3.21 16.21 -2.33
CA LEU A 213 1.83 16.17 -1.84
C LEU A 213 1.49 17.37 -0.95
N GLU A 214 2.43 17.85 -0.11
CA GLU A 214 2.24 19.09 0.66
C GLU A 214 2.16 20.32 -0.25
N ALA A 215 2.98 20.39 -1.28
CA ALA A 215 2.89 21.48 -2.28
C ALA A 215 1.54 21.43 -3.01
N LEU A 216 1.07 20.24 -3.38
CA LEU A 216 -0.25 20.04 -3.98
C LEU A 216 -1.38 20.43 -2.99
N ASN A 217 -1.26 20.07 -1.71
CA ASN A 217 -2.24 20.43 -0.69
C ASN A 217 -2.43 21.95 -0.60
N LYS A 218 -1.34 22.71 -0.62
CA LYS A 218 -1.39 24.19 -0.62
C LYS A 218 -2.09 24.74 -1.86
N GLN A 219 -1.82 24.19 -3.03
CA GLN A 219 -2.50 24.57 -4.27
C GLN A 219 -3.99 24.23 -4.26
N LEU A 220 -4.36 23.05 -3.70
CA LEU A 220 -5.75 22.63 -3.59
C LEU A 220 -6.52 23.48 -2.59
N ALA A 221 -5.90 23.90 -1.49
CA ALA A 221 -6.54 24.75 -0.48
C ALA A 221 -7.06 26.06 -1.08
N GLU A 222 -6.35 26.64 -2.05
CA GLU A 222 -6.79 27.85 -2.78
C GLU A 222 -8.07 27.61 -3.60
N LYS A 223 -8.36 26.35 -3.94
CA LYS A 223 -9.53 25.90 -4.70
C LYS A 223 -10.60 25.22 -3.82
N GLY A 224 -10.42 25.26 -2.49
CA GLY A 224 -11.30 24.61 -1.51
C GLY A 224 -11.15 23.10 -1.48
N GLY A 225 -10.03 22.54 -1.92
CA GLY A 225 -9.70 21.11 -1.86
C GLY A 225 -8.62 20.82 -0.82
N ALA A 226 -8.30 19.55 -0.65
CA ALA A 226 -7.28 19.10 0.29
C ALA A 226 -6.58 17.80 -0.15
N VAL A 227 -5.39 17.56 0.39
CA VAL A 227 -4.76 16.24 0.43
C VAL A 227 -5.02 15.60 1.79
N VAL A 228 -5.21 14.30 1.82
CA VAL A 228 -5.33 13.48 3.03
C VAL A 228 -4.45 12.24 2.89
N GLY A 229 -3.61 11.97 3.88
CA GLY A 229 -2.80 10.77 3.95
C GLY A 229 -3.50 9.67 4.77
N ILE A 230 -3.35 8.42 4.35
CA ILE A 230 -3.71 7.25 5.13
C ILE A 230 -2.47 6.37 5.20
N ASN A 231 -1.86 6.30 6.38
CA ASN A 231 -0.74 5.40 6.61
C ASN A 231 -1.28 4.03 7.02
N SER A 232 -1.01 3.00 6.23
CA SER A 232 -1.54 1.65 6.47
C SER A 232 -1.06 1.02 7.78
N PHE A 233 0.07 1.47 8.34
CA PHE A 233 0.58 0.98 9.62
C PHE A 233 -0.09 1.63 10.83
N THR A 234 -0.72 2.80 10.65
CA THR A 234 -1.42 3.51 11.74
C THR A 234 -2.84 3.02 11.96
N LEU A 235 -3.33 2.06 11.18
CA LEU A 235 -4.66 1.48 11.39
C LEU A 235 -4.80 0.96 12.83
N ASP A 236 -6.02 0.93 13.33
CA ASP A 236 -6.36 0.57 14.72
C ASP A 236 -5.74 1.51 15.78
N GLY A 237 -5.09 2.59 15.35
CA GLY A 237 -4.48 3.57 16.24
C GLY A 237 -3.20 3.09 16.91
N ASP A 238 -2.40 2.28 16.21
CA ASP A 238 -1.09 1.85 16.70
C ASP A 238 -0.21 3.05 17.07
N LYS A 239 0.12 3.15 18.35
CA LYS A 239 0.80 4.33 18.92
C LYS A 239 2.22 4.48 18.41
N THR A 240 2.92 3.37 18.18
CA THR A 240 4.29 3.37 17.67
C THR A 240 4.28 3.84 16.21
N ALA A 241 3.44 3.23 15.38
CA ALA A 241 3.31 3.62 13.98
C ALA A 241 2.83 5.08 13.82
N ILE A 242 1.95 5.56 14.71
CA ILE A 242 1.54 6.97 14.73
C ILE A 242 2.70 7.89 15.07
N SER A 243 3.53 7.53 16.06
CA SER A 243 4.73 8.31 16.42
C SER A 243 5.71 8.38 15.25
N ASP A 244 6.02 7.24 14.64
CA ASP A 244 6.93 7.13 13.50
C ASP A 244 6.41 7.94 12.29
N ALA A 245 5.11 7.84 12.00
CA ALA A 245 4.48 8.61 10.95
C ALA A 245 4.59 10.13 11.18
N LYS A 246 4.33 10.60 12.41
CA LYS A 246 4.48 12.02 12.80
C LYS A 246 5.89 12.53 12.62
N ASP A 247 6.88 11.73 13.00
CA ASP A 247 8.29 12.10 12.87
C ASP A 247 8.68 12.28 11.40
N ILE A 248 8.25 11.38 10.52
CA ILE A 248 8.49 11.48 9.09
C ILE A 248 7.77 12.70 8.49
N LEU A 249 6.49 12.87 8.78
CA LEU A 249 5.69 13.99 8.29
C LEU A 249 6.31 15.34 8.71
N THR A 250 6.77 15.45 9.96
CA THR A 250 7.45 16.64 10.48
C THR A 250 8.76 16.90 9.73
N LYS A 251 9.61 15.89 9.56
CA LYS A 251 10.88 15.98 8.82
C LYS A 251 10.67 16.38 7.34
N LYS A 252 9.54 15.97 6.75
CA LYS A 252 9.17 16.30 5.36
C LYS A 252 8.38 17.60 5.23
N GLY A 253 8.08 18.29 6.33
CA GLY A 253 7.34 19.55 6.36
C GLY A 253 5.88 19.41 5.94
N VAL A 254 5.27 18.27 6.18
CA VAL A 254 3.87 17.96 5.84
C VAL A 254 2.94 18.52 6.89
N SER A 255 1.92 19.25 6.45
CA SER A 255 0.86 19.82 7.30
C SER A 255 -0.54 19.29 6.99
N TYR A 256 -0.75 18.60 5.86
CA TYR A 256 -2.05 18.02 5.54
C TYR A 256 -2.41 16.88 6.48
N LYS A 257 -3.72 16.64 6.67
CA LYS A 257 -4.21 15.61 7.57
C LYS A 257 -3.75 14.23 7.16
N ASN A 258 -3.24 13.46 8.13
CA ASN A 258 -3.09 12.03 8.04
C ASN A 258 -4.07 11.38 9.01
N ILE A 259 -4.80 10.37 8.57
CA ILE A 259 -5.90 9.76 9.30
C ILE A 259 -5.73 8.25 9.42
N TRP A 260 -6.34 7.69 10.46
CA TRP A 260 -6.45 6.26 10.69
C TRP A 260 -7.87 5.89 11.14
N PHE A 261 -8.23 4.63 10.97
CA PHE A 261 -9.51 4.04 11.34
C PHE A 261 -9.34 2.54 11.64
N ASP A 262 -10.40 1.90 12.10
CA ASP A 262 -10.43 0.46 12.40
C ASP A 262 -10.14 -0.36 11.13
N SER A 263 -9.17 -1.28 11.21
CA SER A 263 -8.77 -2.16 10.10
C SER A 263 -9.89 -3.10 9.63
N LYS A 264 -10.88 -3.38 10.50
CA LYS A 264 -12.05 -4.21 10.18
C LYS A 264 -13.20 -3.43 9.55
N SER A 265 -13.14 -2.08 9.56
CA SER A 265 -14.10 -1.23 8.85
C SER A 265 -14.04 -1.45 7.34
N GLU A 266 -15.03 -0.95 6.59
CA GLU A 266 -15.00 -1.01 5.12
C GLU A 266 -13.76 -0.31 4.56
N ALA A 267 -13.43 0.88 5.07
CA ALA A 267 -12.22 1.60 4.66
C ALA A 267 -10.92 0.89 5.12
N GLY A 268 -10.93 0.23 6.28
CA GLY A 268 -9.81 -0.58 6.75
C GLY A 268 -9.56 -1.78 5.84
N LYS A 269 -10.60 -2.50 5.46
CA LYS A 269 -10.51 -3.61 4.50
C LYS A 269 -10.09 -3.14 3.12
N PHE A 270 -10.57 -1.98 2.68
CA PHE A 270 -10.13 -1.35 1.44
C PHE A 270 -8.63 -1.03 1.48
N THR A 271 -8.15 -0.41 2.57
CA THR A 271 -6.73 -0.10 2.77
C THR A 271 -5.87 -1.36 2.80
N SER A 272 -6.28 -2.38 3.57
CA SER A 272 -5.58 -3.67 3.64
C SER A 272 -5.60 -4.45 2.32
N GLY A 273 -6.53 -4.12 1.45
CA GLY A 273 -6.63 -4.72 0.13
C GLY A 273 -5.81 -4.00 -0.95
N LEU A 274 -5.08 -2.92 -0.63
CA LEU A 274 -4.16 -2.29 -1.57
C LEU A 274 -2.90 -3.16 -1.71
N TYR A 275 -2.51 -3.42 -2.92
CA TYR A 275 -1.38 -4.31 -3.26
C TYR A 275 -0.12 -3.54 -3.65
N SER A 276 -0.22 -2.20 -3.79
CA SER A 276 0.92 -1.36 -4.21
C SER A 276 0.89 -0.02 -3.51
N TYR A 277 2.06 0.52 -3.20
CA TYR A 277 2.25 1.81 -2.55
C TYR A 277 3.37 2.60 -3.24
N PRO A 278 3.24 3.95 -3.30
CA PRO A 278 2.04 4.70 -2.93
C PRO A 278 0.89 4.46 -3.92
N THR A 279 -0.35 4.58 -3.43
CA THR A 279 -1.55 4.62 -4.27
C THR A 279 -2.37 5.85 -3.91
N THR A 280 -2.78 6.60 -4.93
CA THR A 280 -3.49 7.87 -4.76
C THR A 280 -4.85 7.83 -5.45
N TYR A 281 -5.90 8.19 -4.72
CA TYR A 281 -7.26 8.35 -5.23
C TYR A 281 -7.65 9.82 -5.26
N VAL A 282 -8.45 10.21 -6.24
CA VAL A 282 -9.12 11.50 -6.29
C VAL A 282 -10.59 11.30 -5.96
N VAL A 283 -11.11 12.03 -4.98
CA VAL A 283 -12.49 11.90 -4.48
C VAL A 283 -13.19 13.25 -4.58
N ASP A 284 -14.41 13.25 -5.14
CA ASP A 284 -15.23 14.46 -5.25
C ASP A 284 -15.95 14.80 -3.94
N LYS A 285 -16.62 15.97 -3.89
CA LYS A 285 -17.38 16.44 -2.70
C LYS A 285 -18.49 15.49 -2.25
N ASN A 286 -18.94 14.61 -3.13
CA ASN A 286 -20.00 13.64 -2.84
C ASN A 286 -19.43 12.29 -2.36
N GLY A 287 -18.10 12.18 -2.23
CA GLY A 287 -17.41 10.95 -1.85
C GLY A 287 -17.28 9.94 -3.00
N ASN A 288 -17.43 10.35 -4.25
CA ASN A 288 -17.21 9.47 -5.39
C ASN A 288 -15.74 9.48 -5.77
N ILE A 289 -15.21 8.29 -6.08
CA ILE A 289 -13.89 8.15 -6.69
C ILE A 289 -13.97 8.64 -8.14
N VAL A 290 -13.04 9.51 -8.52
CA VAL A 290 -12.97 10.10 -9.87
C VAL A 290 -11.84 9.42 -10.64
N GLY A 291 -12.20 8.64 -11.63
CA GLY A 291 -11.27 7.87 -12.47
C GLY A 291 -10.61 6.70 -11.72
N GLU A 292 -9.55 6.18 -12.32
CA GLU A 292 -8.79 5.06 -11.77
C GLU A 292 -7.76 5.53 -10.72
N PRO A 293 -7.37 4.67 -9.75
CA PRO A 293 -6.32 5.00 -8.81
C PRO A 293 -4.98 5.20 -9.53
N ILE A 294 -4.19 6.12 -9.01
CA ILE A 294 -2.84 6.36 -9.47
C ILE A 294 -1.91 5.48 -8.64
N VAL A 295 -1.35 4.47 -9.27
CA VAL A 295 -0.37 3.56 -8.65
C VAL A 295 1.04 4.08 -8.93
N GLY A 296 1.87 4.13 -7.89
CA GLY A 296 3.21 4.71 -7.93
C GLY A 296 3.24 6.19 -7.57
N ALA A 297 4.45 6.70 -7.36
CA ALA A 297 4.65 8.06 -6.86
C ALA A 297 4.18 9.13 -7.85
N ILE A 298 3.49 10.13 -7.32
CA ILE A 298 2.98 11.28 -8.11
C ILE A 298 4.09 12.19 -8.66
N THR A 299 5.33 11.99 -8.24
CA THR A 299 6.50 12.71 -8.77
C THR A 299 6.88 12.29 -10.18
N ALA A 300 6.45 11.10 -10.63
CA ALA A 300 6.64 10.67 -11.99
C ALA A 300 5.70 11.43 -12.95
N LYS A 301 6.23 11.88 -14.09
CA LYS A 301 5.54 12.78 -15.03
C LYS A 301 4.15 12.29 -15.41
N LYS A 302 4.02 11.01 -15.77
CA LYS A 302 2.73 10.40 -16.19
C LYS A 302 1.71 10.42 -15.06
N GLN A 303 2.14 10.07 -13.84
CA GLN A 303 1.29 10.07 -12.65
C GLN A 303 0.85 11.49 -12.29
N ALA A 304 1.77 12.47 -12.35
CA ALA A 304 1.46 13.89 -12.10
C ALA A 304 0.42 14.43 -13.11
N GLU A 305 0.59 14.15 -14.40
CA GLU A 305 -0.35 14.57 -15.44
C GLU A 305 -1.73 13.92 -15.25
N THR A 306 -1.75 12.63 -14.90
CA THR A 306 -3.01 11.91 -14.61
C THR A 306 -3.70 12.49 -13.39
N LEU A 307 -2.96 12.71 -12.30
CA LEU A 307 -3.49 13.31 -11.07
C LEU A 307 -4.12 14.67 -11.33
N GLN A 308 -3.42 15.55 -12.05
CA GLN A 308 -3.96 16.88 -12.39
C GLN A 308 -5.26 16.78 -13.17
N LYS A 309 -5.34 15.89 -14.17
CA LYS A 309 -6.55 15.66 -14.96
C LYS A 309 -7.73 15.22 -14.09
N LEU A 310 -7.50 14.28 -13.16
CA LEU A 310 -8.56 13.79 -12.28
C LEU A 310 -9.00 14.86 -11.27
N ILE A 311 -8.09 15.68 -10.76
CA ILE A 311 -8.41 16.84 -9.92
C ILE A 311 -9.29 17.83 -10.67
N ASP A 312 -8.94 18.20 -11.89
CA ASP A 312 -9.72 19.14 -12.70
C ASP A 312 -11.12 18.59 -12.98
N GLN A 313 -11.24 17.29 -13.24
CA GLN A 313 -12.52 16.60 -13.43
C GLN A 313 -13.36 16.62 -12.13
N ALA A 314 -12.77 16.33 -10.97
CA ALA A 314 -13.48 16.37 -9.68
C ALA A 314 -14.00 17.78 -9.36
N ILE A 315 -13.18 18.81 -9.60
CA ILE A 315 -13.55 20.21 -9.39
C ILE A 315 -14.67 20.62 -10.35
N ALA A 316 -14.64 20.17 -11.60
CA ALA A 316 -15.71 20.44 -12.57
C ALA A 316 -17.04 19.81 -12.11
N ASN A 317 -17.00 18.56 -11.63
CA ASN A 317 -18.17 17.85 -11.08
C ASN A 317 -18.75 18.53 -9.83
N SER A 318 -17.91 19.26 -9.06
CA SER A 318 -18.35 19.96 -7.84
C SER A 318 -19.15 21.23 -8.09
N LYS A 319 -19.12 21.77 -9.32
CA LYS A 319 -19.77 23.03 -9.70
C LYS A 319 -21.17 22.84 -10.30
N GLY A 320 -21.55 21.61 -10.60
CA GLY A 320 -22.87 21.20 -11.09
C GLY A 320 -23.70 20.58 -9.99
#